data_4c29c9f31814776d26178dff22004274
#
_entry.id   4c29c9f31814776d26178dff22004274
#
_cell.length_a   1.000
_cell.length_b   1.000
_cell.length_c   1.000
_cell.angle_alpha   90.00
_cell.angle_beta   90.00
_cell.angle_gamma   90.00
#
_symmetry.space_group_name_H-M   'P 1'
#
loop_
_entity.id
_entity.type
_entity.pdbx_description
1 polymer ?
#
loop_
_entity_poly.entity_id
_entity_poly.type
_entity_poly.pdbx_seq_one_letter_code
_entity_poly.pdbx_strand_id
1 'polypeptide(L)'
;ELSRVYDFANRVRSGAWTGATGERIRTVVNIGIGGSDLGPVMAYEALRAYSDRALTVRFVSNVDATDVAESTRDLDPAETLFIVCSKTFTTQETLANAQTARTWCLQALKSDKAVARHFVAVSTNAAEVAKFGIDPANMFEFWDWVGGRYSLPSAIGLSLMVAIGPERFREMLAGYHAMDEHFRTAPFDKNLPVLLGLIGLWYVNFFGAESQ
;
A
#
# COMPACT_ATOMS: atom_id res chain seq x y z
N GLU A 1 6.19 6.45 13.73
CA GLU A 1 5.36 6.40 12.51
C GLU A 1 4.41 5.20 12.54
N LEU A 2 4.87 3.99 12.88
CA LEU A 2 4.04 2.78 12.91
C LEU A 2 2.75 2.95 13.74
N SER A 3 2.83 3.63 14.91
CA SER A 3 1.65 3.90 15.73
C SER A 3 0.63 4.82 15.02
N ARG A 4 1.08 5.81 14.26
CA ARG A 4 0.20 6.68 13.46
C ARG A 4 -0.52 5.91 12.36
N VAL A 5 0.22 5.04 11.68
CA VAL A 5 -0.34 4.18 10.62
C VAL A 5 -1.39 3.24 11.19
N TYR A 6 -1.10 2.63 12.34
CA TYR A 6 -2.05 1.73 13.03
C TYR A 6 -3.29 2.47 13.54
N ASP A 7 -3.13 3.66 14.12
CA ASP A 7 -4.26 4.47 14.55
C ASP A 7 -5.17 4.81 13.37
N PHE A 8 -4.58 5.26 12.27
CA PHE A 8 -5.33 5.58 11.05
C PHE A 8 -6.07 4.35 10.50
N ALA A 9 -5.40 3.21 10.39
CA ALA A 9 -6.02 1.96 9.93
C ALA A 9 -7.22 1.58 10.83
N ASN A 10 -7.07 1.68 12.15
CA ASN A 10 -8.16 1.42 13.10
C ASN A 10 -9.32 2.41 12.94
N ARG A 11 -9.05 3.69 12.72
CA ARG A 11 -10.09 4.72 12.49
C ARG A 11 -10.89 4.45 11.21
N VAL A 12 -10.24 4.03 10.14
CA VAL A 12 -10.94 3.62 8.91
C VAL A 12 -11.79 2.38 9.17
N ARG A 13 -11.23 1.35 9.79
CA ARG A 13 -11.92 0.08 10.08
C ARG A 13 -13.13 0.26 11.00
N SER A 14 -13.00 1.07 12.03
CA SER A 14 -14.10 1.34 12.99
C SER A 14 -15.17 2.30 12.44
N GLY A 15 -14.90 3.02 11.34
CA GLY A 15 -15.74 4.09 10.83
C GLY A 15 -15.56 5.43 11.55
N ALA A 16 -14.55 5.56 12.41
CA ALA A 16 -14.19 6.83 13.04
C ALA A 16 -13.55 7.81 12.04
N TRP A 17 -12.95 7.30 10.96
CA TRP A 17 -12.58 8.09 9.79
C TRP A 17 -13.72 8.04 8.79
N THR A 18 -14.30 9.20 8.47
CA THR A 18 -15.40 9.34 7.53
C THR A 18 -15.00 10.16 6.31
N GLY A 19 -15.71 9.98 5.23
CA GLY A 19 -15.66 10.86 4.05
C GLY A 19 -16.09 12.30 4.36
N ALA A 20 -16.01 13.17 3.36
CA ALA A 20 -16.35 14.59 3.49
C ALA A 20 -17.83 14.84 3.78
N THR A 21 -18.70 13.92 3.41
CA THR A 21 -20.15 13.94 3.66
C THR A 21 -20.53 13.35 5.02
N GLY A 22 -19.57 12.81 5.77
CA GLY A 22 -19.81 12.10 7.03
C GLY A 22 -20.07 10.61 6.86
N GLU A 23 -20.12 10.09 5.63
CA GLU A 23 -20.31 8.67 5.34
C GLU A 23 -19.08 7.84 5.73
N ARG A 24 -19.35 6.61 6.18
CA ARG A 24 -18.29 5.65 6.50
C ARG A 24 -17.54 5.23 5.23
N ILE A 25 -16.22 5.17 5.30
CA ILE A 25 -15.42 4.58 4.23
C ILE A 25 -15.69 3.07 4.13
N ARG A 26 -16.04 2.61 2.94
CA ARG A 26 -16.28 1.21 2.59
C ARG A 26 -15.30 0.68 1.57
N THR A 27 -14.71 1.57 0.78
CA THR A 27 -13.72 1.18 -0.22
C THR A 27 -12.43 1.96 -0.03
N VAL A 28 -11.33 1.24 -0.10
CA VAL A 28 -9.97 1.80 -0.11
C VAL A 28 -9.32 1.46 -1.44
N VAL A 29 -8.86 2.48 -2.17
CA VAL A 29 -8.15 2.33 -3.44
C VAL A 29 -6.69 2.71 -3.23
N ASN A 30 -5.79 1.74 -3.34
CA ASN A 30 -4.35 1.95 -3.29
C ASN A 30 -3.87 2.32 -4.69
N ILE A 31 -3.27 3.51 -4.83
CA ILE A 31 -2.68 3.98 -6.10
C ILE A 31 -1.17 3.97 -5.93
N GLY A 32 -0.49 3.13 -6.68
CA GLY A 32 0.96 2.99 -6.63
C GLY A 32 1.47 2.19 -7.81
N ILE A 33 2.79 2.11 -8.01
CA ILE A 33 3.40 1.31 -9.06
C ILE A 33 4.62 0.56 -8.53
N GLY A 34 4.97 -0.55 -9.12
CA GLY A 34 6.10 -1.37 -8.71
C GLY A 34 5.97 -1.82 -7.26
N GLY A 35 6.95 -1.48 -6.42
CA GLY A 35 6.94 -1.89 -5.01
C GLY A 35 5.83 -1.28 -4.17
N SER A 36 5.26 -0.15 -4.59
CA SER A 36 4.11 0.48 -3.93
C SER A 36 2.77 -0.17 -4.27
N ASP A 37 2.78 -1.15 -5.17
CA ASP A 37 1.62 -1.93 -5.61
C ASP A 37 1.81 -3.43 -5.37
N LEU A 38 2.84 -4.04 -5.95
CA LEU A 38 3.01 -5.50 -6.02
C LEU A 38 3.08 -6.17 -4.65
N GLY A 39 3.79 -5.59 -3.69
CA GLY A 39 3.85 -6.11 -2.32
C GLY A 39 2.48 -6.08 -1.63
N PRO A 40 1.81 -4.92 -1.57
CA PRO A 40 0.45 -4.80 -1.05
C PRO A 40 -0.56 -5.74 -1.72
N VAL A 41 -0.59 -5.83 -3.05
CA VAL A 41 -1.49 -6.75 -3.80
C VAL A 41 -1.21 -8.20 -3.41
N MET A 42 0.04 -8.62 -3.50
CA MET A 42 0.44 -10.00 -3.17
C MET A 42 -0.01 -10.38 -1.76
N ALA A 43 0.29 -9.51 -0.79
CA ALA A 43 -0.05 -9.79 0.61
C ALA A 43 -1.57 -9.73 0.87
N TYR A 44 -2.28 -8.80 0.22
CA TYR A 44 -3.73 -8.74 0.31
C TYR A 44 -4.40 -10.01 -0.21
N GLU A 45 -3.99 -10.51 -1.38
CA GLU A 45 -4.54 -11.74 -1.94
C GLU A 45 -4.18 -12.96 -1.08
N ALA A 46 -2.94 -13.07 -0.62
CA ALA A 46 -2.50 -14.15 0.25
C ALA A 46 -3.23 -14.17 1.61
N LEU A 47 -3.52 -13.00 2.17
CA LEU A 47 -4.13 -12.84 3.49
C LEU A 47 -5.62 -12.47 3.44
N ARG A 48 -6.24 -12.58 2.28
CA ARG A 48 -7.64 -12.18 2.05
C ARG A 48 -8.63 -12.88 2.99
N ALA A 49 -8.31 -14.09 3.43
CA ALA A 49 -9.13 -14.81 4.41
C ALA A 49 -9.26 -14.06 5.75
N TYR A 50 -8.30 -13.23 6.11
CA TYR A 50 -8.26 -12.44 7.33
C TYR A 50 -8.78 -11.01 7.15
N SER A 51 -9.16 -10.59 5.95
CA SER A 51 -9.63 -9.24 5.67
C SER A 51 -11.01 -8.98 6.28
N ASP A 52 -11.24 -7.73 6.67
CA ASP A 52 -12.56 -7.23 7.05
C ASP A 52 -13.47 -7.18 5.83
N ARG A 53 -14.53 -7.99 5.82
CA ARG A 53 -15.47 -8.10 4.69
C ARG A 53 -16.40 -6.89 4.53
N ALA A 54 -16.42 -5.98 5.50
CA ALA A 54 -17.13 -4.70 5.40
C ALA A 54 -16.34 -3.65 4.61
N LEU A 55 -15.06 -3.94 4.30
CA LEU A 55 -14.18 -3.09 3.53
C LEU A 55 -13.75 -3.79 2.23
N THR A 56 -13.84 -3.06 1.13
CA THR A 56 -13.26 -3.47 -0.16
C THR A 56 -11.93 -2.78 -0.36
N VAL A 57 -10.89 -3.51 -0.76
CA VAL A 57 -9.59 -2.93 -1.13
C VAL A 57 -9.36 -3.18 -2.62
N ARG A 58 -9.02 -2.11 -3.34
CA ARG A 58 -8.68 -2.14 -4.76
C ARG A 58 -7.30 -1.54 -4.98
N PHE A 59 -6.69 -1.90 -6.10
CA PHE A 59 -5.35 -1.46 -6.47
C PHE A 59 -5.38 -0.90 -7.88
N VAL A 60 -4.72 0.23 -8.07
CA VAL A 60 -4.56 0.91 -9.36
C VAL A 60 -3.09 1.15 -9.57
N SER A 61 -2.52 0.51 -10.58
CA SER A 61 -1.08 0.54 -10.85
C SER A 61 -0.72 0.81 -12.31
N ASN A 62 -1.65 0.64 -13.24
CA ASN A 62 -1.41 0.90 -14.65
C ASN A 62 -1.70 2.36 -15.01
N VAL A 63 -0.86 2.97 -15.85
CA VAL A 63 -1.09 4.32 -16.38
C VAL A 63 -2.21 4.37 -17.41
N ASP A 64 -2.60 3.23 -17.99
CA ASP A 64 -3.77 3.15 -18.85
C ASP A 64 -5.01 3.63 -18.10
N ALA A 65 -5.69 4.61 -18.66
CA ALA A 65 -6.87 5.22 -18.04
C ALA A 65 -8.01 4.22 -17.77
N THR A 66 -8.03 3.09 -18.46
CA THR A 66 -8.99 2.01 -18.25
C THR A 66 -8.84 1.40 -16.85
N ASP A 67 -7.62 1.29 -16.32
CA ASP A 67 -7.36 0.71 -15.00
C ASP A 67 -8.06 1.51 -13.89
N VAL A 68 -7.83 2.82 -13.84
CA VAL A 68 -8.49 3.69 -12.84
C VAL A 68 -9.99 3.80 -13.10
N ALA A 69 -10.44 3.86 -14.36
CA ALA A 69 -11.85 3.99 -14.71
C ALA A 69 -12.65 2.76 -14.30
N GLU A 70 -12.19 1.55 -14.62
CA GLU A 70 -12.84 0.30 -14.22
C GLU A 70 -12.77 0.07 -12.72
N SER A 71 -11.64 0.45 -12.09
CA SER A 71 -11.48 0.33 -10.63
C SER A 71 -12.40 1.25 -9.83
N THR A 72 -12.89 2.35 -10.42
CA THR A 72 -13.77 3.31 -9.75
C THR A 72 -15.21 3.29 -10.24
N ARG A 73 -15.52 2.53 -11.28
CA ARG A 73 -16.79 2.57 -12.03
C ARG A 73 -18.04 2.34 -11.17
N ASP A 74 -17.97 1.44 -10.24
CA ASP A 74 -19.07 1.01 -9.37
C ASP A 74 -18.94 1.54 -7.93
N LEU A 75 -18.01 2.48 -7.69
CA LEU A 75 -17.76 3.03 -6.37
C LEU A 75 -18.61 4.28 -6.09
N ASP A 76 -18.97 4.42 -4.82
CA ASP A 76 -19.51 5.68 -4.31
C ASP A 76 -18.35 6.58 -3.85
N PRO A 77 -18.18 7.77 -4.46
CA PRO A 77 -17.16 8.73 -4.03
C PRO A 77 -17.25 9.14 -2.56
N ALA A 78 -18.44 9.17 -1.98
CA ALA A 78 -18.63 9.51 -0.57
C ALA A 78 -18.09 8.46 0.41
N GLU A 79 -18.00 7.21 -0.03
CA GLU A 79 -17.52 6.07 0.77
C GLU A 79 -16.12 5.57 0.35
N THR A 80 -15.41 6.29 -0.54
CA THR A 80 -14.13 5.86 -1.10
C THR A 80 -12.95 6.66 -0.53
N LEU A 81 -11.90 5.95 -0.09
CA LEU A 81 -10.63 6.51 0.36
C LEU A 81 -9.52 6.11 -0.61
N PHE A 82 -8.72 7.05 -1.07
CA PHE A 82 -7.55 6.82 -1.90
C PHE A 82 -6.27 6.91 -1.06
N ILE A 83 -5.41 5.89 -1.16
CA ILE A 83 -4.06 5.88 -0.58
C ILE A 83 -3.08 6.03 -1.73
N VAL A 84 -2.44 7.20 -1.85
CA VAL A 84 -1.47 7.48 -2.91
C VAL A 84 -0.08 7.11 -2.42
N CYS A 85 0.46 6.01 -2.94
CA CYS A 85 1.73 5.44 -2.55
C CYS A 85 2.83 5.78 -3.57
N SER A 86 3.69 6.74 -3.23
CA SER A 86 4.84 7.10 -4.07
C SER A 86 5.96 7.67 -3.22
N LYS A 87 7.14 7.04 -3.26
CA LYS A 87 8.29 7.46 -2.44
C LYS A 87 8.61 8.95 -2.63
N THR A 88 8.82 9.37 -3.85
CA THR A 88 9.18 10.76 -4.20
C THR A 88 7.97 11.66 -4.43
N PHE A 89 6.80 11.07 -4.58
CA PHE A 89 5.56 11.74 -5.01
C PHE A 89 5.71 12.50 -6.33
N THR A 90 6.55 11.93 -7.23
CA THR A 90 6.85 12.49 -8.57
C THR A 90 6.72 11.44 -9.68
N THR A 91 6.37 10.20 -9.34
CA THR A 91 6.16 9.12 -10.31
C THR A 91 4.97 9.45 -11.20
N GLN A 92 5.23 9.64 -12.49
CA GLN A 92 4.24 10.17 -13.43
C GLN A 92 2.97 9.32 -13.51
N GLU A 93 3.10 8.01 -13.58
CA GLU A 93 1.98 7.07 -13.66
C GLU A 93 1.10 7.14 -12.40
N THR A 94 1.74 7.14 -11.24
CA THR A 94 1.02 7.24 -9.95
C THR A 94 0.28 8.57 -9.85
N LEU A 95 0.92 9.68 -10.23
CA LEU A 95 0.30 11.01 -10.18
C LEU A 95 -0.80 11.17 -11.21
N ALA A 96 -0.67 10.61 -12.42
CA ALA A 96 -1.73 10.62 -13.42
C ALA A 96 -3.00 9.91 -12.90
N ASN A 97 -2.85 8.72 -12.35
CA ASN A 97 -3.96 7.97 -11.74
C ASN A 97 -4.54 8.71 -10.52
N ALA A 98 -3.69 9.23 -9.65
CA ALA A 98 -4.15 9.99 -8.48
C ALA A 98 -4.90 11.26 -8.87
N GLN A 99 -4.44 11.98 -9.90
CA GLN A 99 -5.12 13.19 -10.41
C GLN A 99 -6.48 12.84 -11.05
N THR A 100 -6.57 11.72 -11.76
CA THR A 100 -7.83 11.23 -12.34
C THR A 100 -8.80 10.87 -11.21
N ALA A 101 -8.37 10.13 -10.21
CA ALA A 101 -9.16 9.79 -9.03
C ALA A 101 -9.61 11.05 -8.25
N ARG A 102 -8.72 12.04 -8.13
CA ARG A 102 -9.04 13.32 -7.50
C ARG A 102 -10.13 14.06 -8.26
N THR A 103 -10.00 14.16 -9.57
CA THR A 103 -11.00 14.81 -10.43
C THR A 103 -12.35 14.11 -10.31
N TRP A 104 -12.38 12.78 -10.38
CA TRP A 104 -13.58 11.96 -10.22
C TRP A 104 -14.25 12.22 -8.85
N CYS A 105 -13.49 12.21 -7.77
CA CYS A 105 -14.00 12.45 -6.42
C CYS A 105 -14.57 13.87 -6.26
N LEU A 106 -13.82 14.91 -6.69
CA LEU A 106 -14.24 16.30 -6.53
C LEU A 106 -15.44 16.68 -7.39
N GLN A 107 -15.55 16.12 -8.60
CA GLN A 107 -16.71 16.34 -9.46
C GLN A 107 -18.00 15.79 -8.85
N ALA A 108 -17.92 14.64 -8.22
CA ALA A 108 -19.05 13.99 -7.56
C ALA A 108 -19.44 14.71 -6.26
N LEU A 109 -18.47 14.99 -5.39
CA LEU A 109 -18.73 15.57 -4.07
C LEU A 109 -18.89 17.10 -4.10
N LYS A 110 -18.55 17.76 -5.20
CA LYS A 110 -18.68 19.22 -5.42
C LYS A 110 -18.03 20.04 -4.29
N SER A 111 -16.91 19.57 -3.75
CA SER A 111 -16.21 20.19 -2.62
C SER A 111 -14.71 19.99 -2.72
N ASP A 112 -13.96 21.08 -2.84
CA ASP A 112 -12.49 21.05 -2.82
C ASP A 112 -11.93 20.53 -1.48
N LYS A 113 -12.72 20.64 -0.41
CA LYS A 113 -12.35 20.12 0.92
C LYS A 113 -12.42 18.59 1.00
N ALA A 114 -12.99 17.92 0.00
CA ALA A 114 -13.10 16.47 -0.02
C ALA A 114 -11.71 15.78 -0.04
N VAL A 115 -10.70 16.40 -0.64
CA VAL A 115 -9.32 15.84 -0.66
C VAL A 115 -8.83 15.50 0.74
N ALA A 116 -9.07 16.37 1.73
CA ALA A 116 -8.61 16.16 3.11
C ALA A 116 -9.23 14.92 3.80
N ARG A 117 -10.32 14.38 3.27
CA ARG A 117 -11.03 13.24 3.83
C ARG A 117 -10.94 11.99 2.99
N HIS A 118 -10.73 12.16 1.68
CA HIS A 118 -10.74 11.07 0.70
C HIS A 118 -9.36 10.71 0.16
N PHE A 119 -8.32 11.48 0.51
CA PHE A 119 -6.96 11.22 0.06
C PHE A 119 -5.97 11.24 1.23
N VAL A 120 -5.14 10.21 1.27
CA VAL A 120 -3.96 10.15 2.15
C VAL A 120 -2.75 9.75 1.31
N ALA A 121 -1.57 10.11 1.76
CA ALA A 121 -0.34 9.80 1.05
C ALA A 121 0.57 8.88 1.87
N VAL A 122 1.30 8.03 1.17
CA VAL A 122 2.45 7.31 1.72
C VAL A 122 3.67 7.72 0.91
N SER A 123 4.53 8.55 1.50
CA SER A 123 5.62 9.22 0.78
C SER A 123 6.75 9.66 1.72
N THR A 124 7.89 10.03 1.14
CA THR A 124 8.98 10.73 1.83
C THR A 124 8.98 12.24 1.52
N ASN A 125 8.07 12.74 0.68
CA ASN A 125 8.11 14.09 0.12
C ASN A 125 6.85 14.90 0.47
N ALA A 126 6.86 15.50 1.67
CA ALA A 126 5.75 16.30 2.17
C ALA A 126 5.44 17.54 1.27
N ALA A 127 6.45 18.11 0.61
CA ALA A 127 6.24 19.28 -0.24
C ALA A 127 5.39 18.95 -1.48
N GLU A 128 5.68 17.84 -2.15
CA GLU A 128 4.91 17.41 -3.32
C GLU A 128 3.51 16.90 -2.92
N VAL A 129 3.39 16.23 -1.77
CA VAL A 129 2.11 15.83 -1.19
C VAL A 129 1.22 17.04 -0.93
N ALA A 130 1.77 18.11 -0.34
CA ALA A 130 1.03 19.36 -0.08
C ALA A 130 0.61 20.06 -1.39
N LYS A 131 1.46 20.07 -2.43
CA LYS A 131 1.11 20.61 -3.75
C LYS A 131 -0.05 19.86 -4.42
N PHE A 132 -0.16 18.58 -4.19
CA PHE A 132 -1.30 17.79 -4.68
C PHE A 132 -2.61 18.16 -3.98
N GLY A 133 -2.52 18.74 -2.79
CA GLY A 133 -3.66 19.16 -1.96
C GLY A 133 -3.97 18.20 -0.80
N ILE A 134 -3.12 17.22 -0.55
CA ILE A 134 -3.22 16.36 0.63
C ILE A 134 -2.56 17.09 1.81
N ASP A 135 -3.28 17.16 2.94
CA ASP A 135 -2.70 17.70 4.16
C ASP A 135 -1.52 16.82 4.61
N PRO A 136 -0.32 17.39 4.84
CA PRO A 136 0.82 16.62 5.36
C PRO A 136 0.53 15.85 6.66
N ALA A 137 -0.46 16.27 7.45
CA ALA A 137 -0.93 15.49 8.60
C ALA A 137 -1.54 14.13 8.21
N ASN A 138 -2.02 14.01 6.96
CA ASN A 138 -2.55 12.79 6.36
C ASN A 138 -1.50 12.06 5.49
N MET A 139 -0.24 12.40 5.63
CA MET A 139 0.88 11.71 5.01
C MET A 139 1.52 10.77 6.03
N PHE A 140 1.77 9.53 5.59
CA PHE A 140 2.50 8.51 6.35
C PHE A 140 3.88 8.35 5.74
N GLU A 141 4.89 8.65 6.55
CA GLU A 141 6.28 8.69 6.11
C GLU A 141 6.94 7.31 6.24
N PHE A 142 7.89 7.06 5.38
CA PHE A 142 8.85 5.97 5.50
C PHE A 142 10.24 6.49 5.10
N TRP A 143 11.28 5.69 5.31
CA TRP A 143 12.64 6.18 5.22
C TRP A 143 13.24 6.03 3.83
N ASP A 144 14.23 6.85 3.54
CA ASP A 144 14.90 6.91 2.26
C ASP A 144 15.60 5.60 1.86
N TRP A 145 16.06 4.84 2.85
CA TRP A 145 16.67 3.52 2.64
C TRP A 145 15.67 2.40 2.33
N VAL A 146 14.36 2.64 2.44
CA VAL A 146 13.34 1.63 2.09
C VAL A 146 13.24 1.54 0.57
N GLY A 147 13.63 0.39 0.02
CA GLY A 147 13.52 0.11 -1.41
C GLY A 147 12.19 -0.54 -1.78
N GLY A 148 11.75 -0.37 -3.04
CA GLY A 148 10.41 -0.75 -3.51
C GLY A 148 10.05 -2.21 -3.22
N ARG A 149 10.89 -3.17 -3.65
CA ARG A 149 10.57 -4.61 -3.54
C ARG A 149 10.49 -5.17 -2.12
N TYR A 150 10.96 -4.43 -1.11
CA TYR A 150 10.87 -4.79 0.31
C TYR A 150 10.20 -3.69 1.15
N SER A 151 9.34 -2.87 0.53
CA SER A 151 8.65 -1.76 1.19
C SER A 151 7.36 -2.17 1.93
N LEU A 152 6.79 -3.33 1.64
CA LEU A 152 5.56 -3.82 2.27
C LEU A 152 5.57 -3.73 3.81
N PRO A 153 6.67 -4.04 4.53
CA PRO A 153 6.72 -3.92 5.99
C PRO A 153 6.75 -2.48 6.52
N SER A 154 6.83 -1.47 5.65
CA SER A 154 6.77 -0.04 5.99
C SER A 154 5.34 0.52 5.93
N ALA A 155 5.21 1.85 5.95
CA ALA A 155 3.93 2.54 5.73
C ALA A 155 3.28 2.20 4.38
N ILE A 156 4.04 1.71 3.39
CA ILE A 156 3.50 1.20 2.10
C ILE A 156 2.47 0.08 2.32
N GLY A 157 2.57 -0.67 3.41
CA GLY A 157 1.58 -1.67 3.79
C GLY A 157 0.26 -1.12 4.36
N LEU A 158 0.01 0.20 4.33
CA LEU A 158 -1.18 0.81 4.92
C LEU A 158 -2.49 0.22 4.39
N SER A 159 -2.61 -0.02 3.08
CA SER A 159 -3.81 -0.65 2.51
C SER A 159 -4.05 -2.06 3.05
N LEU A 160 -2.98 -2.83 3.24
CA LEU A 160 -3.05 -4.14 3.89
C LEU A 160 -3.43 -4.02 5.37
N MET A 161 -2.85 -3.04 6.11
CA MET A 161 -3.19 -2.82 7.51
C MET A 161 -4.67 -2.45 7.69
N VAL A 162 -5.23 -1.68 6.76
CA VAL A 162 -6.68 -1.43 6.74
C VAL A 162 -7.46 -2.70 6.46
N ALA A 163 -7.02 -3.54 5.54
CA ALA A 163 -7.70 -4.78 5.17
C ALA A 163 -7.74 -5.81 6.31
N ILE A 164 -6.58 -6.19 6.85
CA ILE A 164 -6.45 -7.30 7.81
C ILE A 164 -6.38 -6.86 9.28
N GLY A 165 -6.21 -5.57 9.52
CA GLY A 165 -6.03 -4.98 10.84
C GLY A 165 -4.58 -4.95 11.33
N PRO A 166 -4.26 -4.00 12.23
CA PRO A 166 -2.90 -3.83 12.77
C PRO A 166 -2.35 -5.07 13.50
N GLU A 167 -3.20 -5.84 14.16
CA GLU A 167 -2.75 -7.04 14.88
C GLU A 167 -2.22 -8.11 13.92
N ARG A 168 -2.99 -8.42 12.88
CA ARG A 168 -2.56 -9.39 11.85
C ARG A 168 -1.35 -8.89 11.07
N PHE A 169 -1.25 -7.60 10.86
CA PHE A 169 -0.05 -7.02 10.26
C PHE A 169 1.18 -7.19 11.15
N ARG A 170 1.06 -7.03 12.49
CA ARG A 170 2.14 -7.32 13.44
C ARG A 170 2.54 -8.80 13.42
N GLU A 171 1.59 -9.72 13.33
CA GLU A 171 1.88 -11.16 13.18
C GLU A 171 2.69 -11.43 11.90
N MET A 172 2.35 -10.79 10.80
CA MET A 172 3.14 -10.85 9.57
C MET A 172 4.57 -10.32 9.78
N LEU A 173 4.72 -9.16 10.44
CA LEU A 173 6.05 -8.62 10.77
C LEU A 173 6.84 -9.53 11.71
N ALA A 174 6.18 -10.23 12.63
CA ALA A 174 6.84 -11.24 13.46
C ALA A 174 7.37 -12.41 12.63
N GLY A 175 6.68 -12.79 11.56
CA GLY A 175 7.19 -13.78 10.59
C GLY A 175 8.45 -13.30 9.86
N TYR A 176 8.51 -12.04 9.43
CA TYR A 176 9.74 -11.44 8.88
C TYR A 176 10.87 -11.50 9.91
N HIS A 177 10.62 -11.08 11.13
CA HIS A 177 11.62 -11.11 12.21
C HIS A 177 12.13 -12.54 12.48
N ALA A 178 11.26 -13.54 12.52
CA ALA A 178 11.65 -14.94 12.71
C ALA A 178 12.58 -15.43 11.58
N MET A 179 12.32 -15.03 10.34
CA MET A 179 13.19 -15.36 9.21
C MET A 179 14.53 -14.61 9.26
N ASP A 180 14.53 -13.35 9.67
CA ASP A 180 15.76 -12.56 9.86
C ASP A 180 16.66 -13.22 10.93
N GLU A 181 16.08 -13.64 12.07
CA GLU A 181 16.81 -14.35 13.11
C GLU A 181 17.31 -15.72 12.63
N HIS A 182 16.50 -16.45 11.88
CA HIS A 182 16.93 -17.70 11.25
C HIS A 182 18.10 -17.48 10.30
N PHE A 183 18.04 -16.47 9.43
CA PHE A 183 19.14 -16.15 8.52
C PHE A 183 20.42 -15.79 9.28
N ARG A 184 20.32 -15.04 10.36
CA ARG A 184 21.47 -14.60 11.15
C ARG A 184 22.13 -15.71 11.98
N THR A 185 21.35 -16.70 12.44
CA THR A 185 21.82 -17.65 13.46
C THR A 185 21.91 -19.11 13.01
N ALA A 186 21.15 -19.52 11.99
CA ALA A 186 21.16 -20.90 11.53
C ALA A 186 22.51 -21.28 10.86
N PRO A 187 23.04 -22.50 11.08
CA PRO A 187 24.20 -22.96 10.35
C PRO A 187 23.91 -23.07 8.85
N PHE A 188 24.92 -22.92 8.00
CA PHE A 188 24.74 -22.80 6.55
C PHE A 188 23.99 -23.96 5.89
N ASP A 189 24.18 -25.15 6.37
CA ASP A 189 23.51 -26.36 5.87
C ASP A 189 22.03 -26.49 6.26
N LYS A 190 21.55 -25.58 7.11
CA LYS A 190 20.16 -25.49 7.57
C LYS A 190 19.56 -24.11 7.36
N ASN A 191 20.32 -23.18 6.82
CA ASN A 191 19.91 -21.80 6.64
C ASN A 191 19.13 -21.64 5.33
N LEU A 192 17.82 -21.48 5.42
CA LEU A 192 16.93 -21.46 4.25
C LEU A 192 17.31 -20.38 3.21
N PRO A 193 17.57 -19.11 3.55
CA PRO A 193 18.01 -18.11 2.59
C PRO A 193 19.34 -18.46 1.91
N VAL A 194 20.30 -19.01 2.67
CA VAL A 194 21.58 -19.45 2.13
C VAL A 194 21.39 -20.62 1.15
N LEU A 195 20.59 -21.61 1.53
CA LEU A 195 20.30 -22.76 0.66
C LEU A 195 19.59 -22.33 -0.63
N LEU A 196 18.62 -21.41 -0.54
CA LEU A 196 17.95 -20.86 -1.73
C LEU A 196 18.94 -20.14 -2.66
N GLY A 197 19.84 -19.32 -2.09
CA GLY A 197 20.89 -18.66 -2.88
C GLY A 197 21.85 -19.65 -3.56
N LEU A 198 22.27 -20.71 -2.85
CA LEU A 198 23.12 -21.76 -3.41
C LEU A 198 22.41 -22.57 -4.50
N ILE A 199 21.14 -22.89 -4.32
CA ILE A 199 20.33 -23.56 -5.34
C ILE A 199 20.23 -22.68 -6.59
N GLY A 200 19.99 -21.38 -6.44
CA GLY A 200 19.95 -20.45 -7.55
C GLY A 200 21.27 -20.43 -8.33
N LEU A 201 22.40 -20.29 -7.63
CA LEU A 201 23.72 -20.37 -8.24
C LEU A 201 23.94 -21.70 -8.97
N TRP A 202 23.51 -22.80 -8.39
CA TRP A 202 23.62 -24.12 -9.01
C TRP A 202 22.82 -24.20 -10.32
N TYR A 203 21.57 -23.77 -10.31
CA TYR A 203 20.75 -23.76 -11.53
C TYR A 203 21.35 -22.90 -12.63
N VAL A 204 21.79 -21.69 -12.32
CA VAL A 204 22.39 -20.77 -13.29
C VAL A 204 23.70 -21.37 -13.85
N ASN A 205 24.62 -21.80 -12.98
CA ASN A 205 25.98 -22.18 -13.39
C ASN A 205 26.09 -23.59 -14.00
N PHE A 206 25.22 -24.52 -13.59
CA PHE A 206 25.38 -25.94 -13.99
C PHE A 206 24.25 -26.44 -14.88
N PHE A 207 23.06 -25.83 -14.84
CA PHE A 207 21.93 -26.21 -15.68
C PHE A 207 21.60 -25.17 -16.76
N GLY A 208 22.32 -24.06 -16.80
CA GLY A 208 22.12 -23.02 -17.80
C GLY A 208 20.77 -22.29 -17.67
N ALA A 209 20.18 -22.26 -16.48
CA ALA A 209 18.96 -21.51 -16.25
C ALA A 209 19.21 -19.99 -16.41
N GLU A 210 18.40 -19.32 -17.21
CA GLU A 210 18.55 -17.90 -17.49
C GLU A 210 17.85 -17.01 -16.44
N SER A 211 16.95 -17.57 -15.66
CA SER A 211 16.17 -16.88 -14.60
C SER A 211 15.85 -17.80 -13.44
N GLN A 212 15.52 -17.19 -12.31
CA GLN A 212 15.01 -17.85 -11.10
C GLN A 212 13.55 -17.50 -10.88
#